data_531351023f7b0710bdb0f22575bfec0a
#
_entry.id   531351023f7b0710bdb0f22575bfec0a
#
_cell.length_a   1.000
_cell.length_b   1.000
_cell.length_c   1.000
_cell.angle_alpha   90.00
_cell.angle_beta   90.00
_cell.angle_gamma   90.00
#
_symmetry.space_group_name_H-M   'P 1'
#
loop_
_entity.id
_entity.type
_entity.pdbx_description
1 polymer ?
#
loop_
_entity_poly.entity_id
_entity_poly.type
_entity_poly.pdbx_seq_one_letter_code
_entity_poly.pdbx_strand_id
1 'polypeptide(L)'
;MKKLFTIAVLLSAFICGCETIKPEKVEGAIKLYVDTDVIMADGEHTAKLMVTVMDSLGVEQDVTSSVEIYLDGADEPLASSGFATTEAGTYSFYAISGFEISNTVSVRAVKGDLALPAEEDRMDFNHRMLLLQHTGTECPNCPRLMTQLRYLSDDQSYNTKYHHVASHSYNASDPAYTSDATSLSKNFNVSVYPWLTYDLTTSYELDFDNIRTSIDKMHKGSSSAGIAAVVDCDENGVYANVRLKAGKAGKYRLAAWLLEDNIRAAQSGADASWQNVHENCLRSMYGENKTERIYGKNLGEFKAGESKSFLVAFDLESGWKGENCKVIFLAVNADNYEMLNCAVCPMGESVGYEYVK
;
A
#
# COMPACT_ATOMS: atom_id res chain seq x y z
N MET A 1 16.47 76.95 -52.23
CA MET A 1 16.39 75.59 -52.71
C MET A 1 16.68 74.65 -51.57
N LYS A 2 15.62 74.18 -50.87
CA LYS A 2 15.72 73.20 -49.77
C LYS A 2 15.13 71.89 -50.24
N LYS A 3 15.99 70.85 -50.33
CA LYS A 3 15.55 69.49 -50.66
C LYS A 3 14.96 68.81 -49.42
N LEU A 4 13.71 68.45 -49.47
CA LEU A 4 13.06 67.59 -48.47
C LEU A 4 13.47 66.14 -48.74
N PHE A 5 14.06 65.48 -47.77
CA PHE A 5 14.25 64.03 -47.74
C PHE A 5 13.10 63.41 -46.98
N THR A 6 12.26 62.63 -47.72
CA THR A 6 11.18 61.84 -47.12
C THR A 6 11.77 60.45 -46.74
N ILE A 7 11.82 60.19 -45.45
CA ILE A 7 12.23 58.86 -44.95
C ILE A 7 10.93 58.04 -44.88
N ALA A 8 10.84 57.02 -45.72
CA ALA A 8 9.83 55.98 -45.61
C ALA A 8 10.25 54.95 -44.55
N VAL A 9 9.51 54.91 -43.43
CA VAL A 9 9.65 53.87 -42.43
C VAL A 9 8.85 52.64 -42.88
N LEU A 10 9.56 51.59 -43.28
CA LEU A 10 8.92 50.27 -43.52
C LEU A 10 8.68 49.61 -42.13
N LEU A 11 7.43 49.55 -41.75
CA LEU A 11 6.96 48.76 -40.62
C LEU A 11 6.86 47.29 -41.08
N SER A 12 7.88 46.48 -40.76
CA SER A 12 7.80 45.05 -40.91
C SER A 12 7.01 44.47 -39.73
N ALA A 13 5.76 44.12 -39.97
CA ALA A 13 4.94 43.34 -39.05
C ALA A 13 5.54 41.92 -38.97
N PHE A 14 6.24 41.60 -37.88
CA PHE A 14 6.53 40.22 -37.51
C PHE A 14 5.21 39.58 -37.07
N ILE A 15 4.59 38.82 -37.95
CA ILE A 15 3.55 37.87 -37.61
C ILE A 15 4.28 36.70 -36.94
N CYS A 16 4.30 36.69 -35.60
CA CYS A 16 4.69 35.52 -34.84
C CYS A 16 3.53 34.50 -35.02
N GLY A 17 3.62 33.67 -36.02
CA GLY A 17 2.79 32.50 -36.14
C GLY A 17 3.17 31.56 -35.01
N CYS A 18 2.30 31.38 -34.01
CA CYS A 18 2.32 30.17 -33.19
C CYS A 18 2.02 29.02 -34.14
N GLU A 19 3.06 28.40 -34.69
CA GLU A 19 2.93 27.05 -35.18
C GLU A 19 2.67 26.19 -33.95
N THR A 20 1.47 25.68 -33.80
CA THR A 20 1.18 24.53 -32.94
C THR A 20 2.03 23.40 -33.45
N ILE A 21 3.13 23.12 -32.75
CA ILE A 21 3.96 21.95 -33.01
C ILE A 21 3.02 20.76 -32.75
N LYS A 22 2.56 20.13 -33.85
CA LYS A 22 1.84 18.86 -33.71
C LYS A 22 2.84 17.87 -33.10
N PRO A 23 2.46 17.17 -32.01
CA PRO A 23 3.35 16.18 -31.43
C PRO A 23 3.81 15.20 -32.50
N GLU A 24 5.11 14.93 -32.52
CA GLU A 24 5.69 13.95 -33.42
C GLU A 24 5.02 12.59 -33.16
N LYS A 25 4.56 11.92 -34.22
CA LYS A 25 3.83 10.65 -34.09
C LYS A 25 4.71 9.62 -33.41
N VAL A 26 4.30 9.17 -32.24
CA VAL A 26 4.93 8.08 -31.53
C VAL A 26 4.61 6.77 -32.25
N GLU A 27 5.64 6.01 -32.66
CA GLU A 27 5.48 4.69 -33.26
C GLU A 27 5.65 3.60 -32.20
N GLY A 28 4.70 2.65 -32.14
CA GLY A 28 4.67 1.54 -31.19
C GLY A 28 3.54 1.64 -30.16
N ALA A 29 3.34 0.55 -29.44
CA ALA A 29 2.34 0.46 -28.39
C ALA A 29 2.73 1.34 -27.21
N ILE A 30 1.86 2.28 -26.85
CA ILE A 30 2.06 3.17 -25.71
C ILE A 30 1.51 2.54 -24.44
N LYS A 31 2.15 2.83 -23.29
CA LYS A 31 1.73 2.36 -21.98
C LYS A 31 1.65 3.52 -20.99
N LEU A 32 0.49 3.63 -20.33
CA LEU A 32 0.24 4.65 -19.31
C LEU A 32 0.53 4.09 -17.93
N TYR A 33 1.18 4.90 -17.09
CA TYR A 33 1.49 4.66 -15.70
C TYR A 33 1.02 5.82 -14.84
N VAL A 34 0.86 5.58 -13.55
CA VAL A 34 0.65 6.59 -12.52
C VAL A 34 1.65 6.37 -11.38
N ASP A 35 2.18 7.44 -10.81
CA ASP A 35 3.14 7.36 -9.69
C ASP A 35 2.44 7.00 -8.36
N THR A 36 1.19 7.42 -8.19
CA THR A 36 0.34 7.06 -7.07
C THR A 36 -1.09 6.80 -7.52
N ASP A 37 -1.67 5.73 -7.05
CA ASP A 37 -3.05 5.32 -7.31
C ASP A 37 -4.05 5.88 -6.29
N VAL A 38 -3.57 6.57 -5.23
CA VAL A 38 -4.40 7.24 -4.22
C VAL A 38 -3.89 8.66 -3.97
N ILE A 39 -4.78 9.64 -3.97
CA ILE A 39 -4.50 11.04 -3.63
C ILE A 39 -5.55 11.57 -2.63
N MET A 40 -5.22 12.66 -1.91
CA MET A 40 -6.22 13.44 -1.18
C MET A 40 -7.06 14.26 -2.15
N ALA A 41 -8.38 14.33 -1.90
CA ALA A 41 -9.31 15.19 -2.63
C ALA A 41 -9.28 16.61 -2.03
N ASP A 42 -8.11 17.24 -2.02
CA ASP A 42 -7.87 18.60 -1.49
C ASP A 42 -7.50 19.62 -2.56
N GLY A 43 -7.33 19.16 -3.81
CA GLY A 43 -6.93 19.98 -4.95
C GLY A 43 -5.42 20.26 -5.02
N GLU A 44 -4.64 19.80 -4.05
CA GLU A 44 -3.19 20.02 -3.93
C GLU A 44 -2.39 18.74 -4.20
N HIS A 45 -2.81 17.62 -3.63
CA HIS A 45 -2.19 16.32 -3.89
C HIS A 45 -2.40 15.92 -5.35
N THR A 46 -1.31 15.64 -6.04
CA THR A 46 -1.31 15.38 -7.49
C THR A 46 -0.78 13.99 -7.80
N ALA A 47 -1.55 13.22 -8.56
CA ALA A 47 -1.07 12.02 -9.23
C ALA A 47 -0.42 12.41 -10.57
N LYS A 48 0.78 11.90 -10.84
CA LYS A 48 1.50 12.12 -12.10
C LYS A 48 1.29 10.94 -13.04
N LEU A 49 0.78 11.27 -14.21
CA LEU A 49 0.58 10.34 -15.31
C LEU A 49 1.80 10.37 -16.21
N MET A 50 2.32 9.21 -16.58
CA MET A 50 3.49 9.06 -17.43
C MET A 50 3.20 8.06 -18.53
N VAL A 51 3.52 8.41 -19.78
CA VAL A 51 3.33 7.52 -20.93
C VAL A 51 4.68 7.12 -21.48
N THR A 52 4.86 5.83 -21.69
CA THR A 52 6.08 5.28 -22.29
C THR A 52 5.75 4.52 -23.57
N VAL A 53 6.77 4.37 -24.42
CA VAL A 53 6.79 3.47 -25.57
C VAL A 53 8.05 2.61 -25.50
N MET A 54 7.93 1.35 -25.93
CA MET A 54 9.08 0.48 -26.06
C MET A 54 9.77 0.76 -27.40
N ASP A 55 11.04 1.14 -27.38
CA ASP A 55 11.82 1.31 -28.60
C ASP A 55 12.23 -0.03 -29.24
N SER A 56 12.85 0.03 -30.41
CA SER A 56 13.31 -1.16 -31.16
C SER A 56 14.40 -1.99 -30.45
N LEU A 57 15.01 -1.44 -29.40
CA LEU A 57 16.02 -2.09 -28.56
C LEU A 57 15.41 -2.66 -27.29
N GLY A 58 14.10 -2.50 -27.07
CA GLY A 58 13.40 -2.95 -25.88
C GLY A 58 13.61 -2.03 -24.67
N VAL A 59 13.96 -0.76 -24.88
CA VAL A 59 14.10 0.25 -23.83
C VAL A 59 12.84 1.12 -23.79
N GLU A 60 12.28 1.31 -22.60
CA GLU A 60 11.16 2.23 -22.41
C GLU A 60 11.62 3.69 -22.53
N GLN A 61 10.94 4.45 -23.39
CA GLN A 61 11.16 5.89 -23.62
C GLN A 61 9.95 6.67 -23.12
N ASP A 62 10.18 7.73 -22.34
CA ASP A 62 9.12 8.64 -21.90
C ASP A 62 8.65 9.51 -23.07
N VAL A 63 7.38 9.40 -23.41
CA VAL A 63 6.71 10.14 -24.48
C VAL A 63 5.54 10.97 -23.97
N THR A 64 5.44 11.20 -22.67
CA THR A 64 4.31 11.87 -22.02
C THR A 64 3.97 13.22 -22.63
N SER A 65 4.99 14.00 -23.04
CA SER A 65 4.79 15.32 -23.65
C SER A 65 4.33 15.27 -25.11
N SER A 66 4.35 14.08 -25.75
CA SER A 66 4.03 13.87 -27.16
C SER A 66 2.70 13.16 -27.39
N VAL A 67 1.96 12.90 -26.32
CA VAL A 67 0.67 12.18 -26.35
C VAL A 67 -0.43 12.98 -25.65
N GLU A 68 -1.66 12.65 -25.95
CA GLU A 68 -2.83 13.22 -25.27
C GLU A 68 -3.33 12.25 -24.21
N ILE A 69 -3.53 12.73 -22.97
CA ILE A 69 -4.05 11.94 -21.85
C ILE A 69 -5.48 12.40 -21.56
N TYR A 70 -6.40 11.45 -21.48
CA TYR A 70 -7.81 11.71 -21.24
C TYR A 70 -8.26 11.13 -19.91
N LEU A 71 -9.13 11.88 -19.21
CA LEU A 71 -10.00 11.31 -18.20
C LEU A 71 -11.12 10.55 -18.91
N ASP A 72 -11.43 9.35 -18.46
CA ASP A 72 -12.51 8.56 -19.07
C ASP A 72 -13.86 9.30 -19.01
N GLY A 73 -14.53 9.37 -20.16
CA GLY A 73 -15.76 10.14 -20.33
C GLY A 73 -15.58 11.64 -20.57
N ALA A 74 -14.35 12.17 -20.63
CA ALA A 74 -14.09 13.57 -21.03
C ALA A 74 -13.90 13.70 -22.54
N ASP A 75 -14.39 14.80 -23.11
CA ASP A 75 -14.24 15.11 -24.54
C ASP A 75 -12.89 15.75 -24.89
N GLU A 76 -12.18 16.32 -23.89
CA GLU A 76 -10.92 17.05 -24.06
C GLU A 76 -9.80 16.39 -23.25
N PRO A 77 -8.57 16.40 -23.74
CA PRO A 77 -7.42 15.88 -23.02
C PRO A 77 -7.11 16.74 -21.78
N LEU A 78 -6.42 16.14 -20.81
CA LEU A 78 -5.90 16.88 -19.67
C LEU A 78 -4.94 17.98 -20.11
N ALA A 79 -5.03 19.15 -19.47
CA ALA A 79 -4.12 20.27 -19.72
C ALA A 79 -2.67 19.99 -19.29
N SER A 80 -2.46 19.01 -18.43
CA SER A 80 -1.15 18.57 -17.95
C SER A 80 -1.19 17.08 -17.60
N SER A 81 -0.01 16.46 -17.44
CA SER A 81 0.10 15.07 -16.96
C SER A 81 -0.11 14.91 -15.45
N GLY A 82 -0.39 15.98 -14.71
CA GLY A 82 -0.76 15.96 -13.30
C GLY A 82 -2.26 16.01 -13.12
N PHE A 83 -2.81 15.14 -12.26
CA PHE A 83 -4.21 15.12 -11.88
C PHE A 83 -4.38 15.42 -10.40
N ALA A 84 -5.20 16.42 -10.06
CA ALA A 84 -5.64 16.75 -8.71
C ALA A 84 -7.14 17.08 -8.74
N THR A 85 -7.85 16.86 -7.65
CA THR A 85 -9.29 17.13 -7.54
C THR A 85 -9.67 17.46 -6.11
N THR A 86 -10.80 18.16 -5.93
CA THR A 86 -11.46 18.39 -4.63
C THR A 86 -12.61 17.43 -4.36
N GLU A 87 -12.95 16.60 -5.34
CA GLU A 87 -14.05 15.64 -5.25
C GLU A 87 -13.52 14.23 -5.02
N ALA A 88 -14.05 13.55 -3.98
CA ALA A 88 -13.74 12.15 -3.76
C ALA A 88 -14.35 11.27 -4.86
N GLY A 89 -13.61 10.23 -5.27
CA GLY A 89 -14.06 9.32 -6.32
C GLY A 89 -12.90 8.57 -6.97
N THR A 90 -13.23 7.67 -7.89
CA THR A 90 -12.26 6.97 -8.71
C THR A 90 -12.26 7.54 -10.13
N TYR A 91 -11.09 7.91 -10.60
CA TYR A 91 -10.87 8.56 -11.88
C TYR A 91 -10.00 7.66 -12.75
N SER A 92 -10.49 7.32 -13.93
CA SER A 92 -9.78 6.45 -14.87
C SER A 92 -9.21 7.25 -16.02
N PHE A 93 -7.98 6.91 -16.45
CA PHE A 93 -7.25 7.63 -17.48
C PHE A 93 -6.75 6.68 -18.54
N TYR A 94 -6.69 7.18 -19.78
CA TYR A 94 -6.03 6.54 -20.91
C TYR A 94 -5.30 7.58 -21.75
N ALA A 95 -4.35 7.15 -22.56
CA ALA A 95 -3.58 8.03 -23.44
C ALA A 95 -3.81 7.65 -24.91
N ILE A 96 -3.75 8.63 -25.80
CA ILE A 96 -3.88 8.47 -27.25
C ILE A 96 -2.67 9.05 -27.95
N SER A 97 -2.11 8.31 -28.90
CA SER A 97 -1.10 8.78 -29.85
C SER A 97 -1.47 8.31 -31.27
N GLY A 98 -2.04 9.21 -32.06
CA GLY A 98 -2.53 8.88 -33.41
C GLY A 98 -3.68 7.86 -33.35
N PHE A 99 -3.42 6.59 -33.69
CA PHE A 99 -4.40 5.49 -33.61
C PHE A 99 -4.15 4.53 -32.44
N GLU A 100 -3.06 4.71 -31.68
CA GLU A 100 -2.74 3.89 -30.55
C GLU A 100 -3.43 4.41 -29.29
N ILE A 101 -3.99 3.49 -28.50
CA ILE A 101 -4.61 3.77 -27.19
C ILE A 101 -3.87 2.95 -26.15
N SER A 102 -3.51 3.57 -25.04
CA SER A 102 -2.82 2.90 -23.93
C SER A 102 -3.75 1.96 -23.13
N ASN A 103 -3.17 1.25 -22.15
CA ASN A 103 -3.93 0.69 -21.04
C ASN A 103 -4.60 1.83 -20.25
N THR A 104 -5.64 1.48 -19.50
CA THR A 104 -6.26 2.37 -18.51
C THR A 104 -5.55 2.24 -17.17
N VAL A 105 -5.35 3.37 -16.48
CA VAL A 105 -4.96 3.45 -15.07
C VAL A 105 -6.02 4.20 -14.29
N SER A 106 -6.13 3.94 -12.98
CA SER A 106 -7.10 4.61 -12.13
C SER A 106 -6.41 5.28 -10.94
N VAL A 107 -6.93 6.43 -10.54
CA VAL A 107 -6.54 7.19 -9.34
C VAL A 107 -7.76 7.35 -8.46
N ARG A 108 -7.64 7.00 -7.19
CA ARG A 108 -8.67 7.20 -6.18
C ARG A 108 -8.38 8.46 -5.39
N ALA A 109 -9.28 9.43 -5.45
CA ALA A 109 -9.23 10.62 -4.60
C ALA A 109 -10.08 10.39 -3.35
N VAL A 110 -9.49 10.59 -2.16
CA VAL A 110 -10.11 10.30 -0.86
C VAL A 110 -10.23 11.56 -0.01
N LYS A 111 -11.24 11.60 0.86
CA LYS A 111 -11.42 12.63 1.89
C LYS A 111 -11.14 12.00 3.25
N GLY A 112 -10.71 12.79 4.22
CA GLY A 112 -10.45 12.38 5.59
C GLY A 112 -9.34 13.21 6.24
N ASP A 113 -9.17 13.10 7.54
CA ASP A 113 -8.02 13.68 8.25
C ASP A 113 -6.90 12.64 8.33
N LEU A 114 -6.09 12.61 7.27
CA LEU A 114 -4.95 11.69 7.15
C LEU A 114 -3.61 12.39 7.45
N ALA A 115 -3.62 13.37 8.38
CA ALA A 115 -2.41 14.06 8.83
C ALA A 115 -1.53 13.12 9.68
N LEU A 116 -0.32 12.85 9.20
CA LEU A 116 0.64 12.00 9.91
C LEU A 116 1.15 12.66 11.18
N PRO A 117 1.44 11.90 12.26
CA PRO A 117 2.12 12.40 13.42
C PRO A 117 3.44 13.10 13.08
N ALA A 118 3.83 14.11 13.88
CA ALA A 118 5.11 14.79 13.73
C ALA A 118 6.28 13.81 13.83
N GLU A 119 7.35 14.07 13.08
CA GLU A 119 8.59 13.31 13.16
C GLU A 119 9.50 13.79 14.27
N GLU A 120 10.12 12.85 14.98
CA GLU A 120 11.26 13.12 15.85
C GLU A 120 12.58 12.82 15.11
N ASP A 121 13.64 13.52 15.47
CA ASP A 121 15.00 13.26 14.95
C ASP A 121 15.65 12.08 15.71
N ARG A 122 15.02 10.89 15.58
CA ARG A 122 15.47 9.62 16.15
C ARG A 122 15.40 8.53 15.09
N MET A 123 16.25 7.51 15.23
CA MET A 123 16.36 6.39 14.30
C MET A 123 16.47 5.03 15.00
N ASP A 124 16.31 5.02 16.32
CA ASP A 124 16.39 3.83 17.18
C ASP A 124 14.99 3.23 17.38
N PHE A 125 14.45 2.65 16.33
CA PHE A 125 13.10 2.11 16.34
C PHE A 125 13.01 0.80 17.12
N ASN A 126 11.92 0.64 17.88
CA ASN A 126 11.58 -0.62 18.51
C ASN A 126 11.19 -1.67 17.44
N HIS A 127 11.61 -2.91 17.65
CA HIS A 127 11.27 -4.01 16.74
C HIS A 127 9.95 -4.66 17.14
N ARG A 128 9.06 -4.84 16.18
CA ARG A 128 7.84 -5.64 16.29
C ARG A 128 7.88 -6.77 15.29
N MET A 129 7.67 -7.98 15.76
CA MET A 129 7.53 -9.18 14.91
C MET A 129 6.10 -9.29 14.36
N LEU A 130 5.95 -9.97 13.25
CA LEU A 130 4.67 -10.44 12.76
C LEU A 130 4.48 -11.92 13.13
N LEU A 131 3.41 -12.23 13.86
CA LEU A 131 2.91 -13.59 14.02
C LEU A 131 1.75 -13.80 13.05
N LEU A 132 1.97 -14.54 11.97
CA LEU A 132 0.95 -14.83 10.96
C LEU A 132 0.39 -16.23 11.20
N GLN A 133 -0.83 -16.29 11.74
CA GLN A 133 -1.60 -17.51 11.97
C GLN A 133 -2.37 -17.88 10.71
N HIS A 134 -2.19 -19.09 10.20
CA HIS A 134 -3.05 -19.68 9.17
C HIS A 134 -4.10 -20.56 9.84
N THR A 135 -5.39 -20.25 9.61
CA THR A 135 -6.49 -20.78 10.40
C THR A 135 -7.78 -20.89 9.60
N GLY A 136 -8.88 -21.19 10.26
CA GLY A 136 -10.25 -21.15 9.74
C GLY A 136 -11.26 -21.68 10.74
N THR A 137 -12.50 -21.22 10.64
CA THR A 137 -13.58 -21.53 11.59
C THR A 137 -13.94 -23.03 11.63
N GLU A 138 -13.79 -23.74 10.51
CA GLU A 138 -14.06 -25.19 10.45
C GLU A 138 -12.85 -26.07 10.80
N CYS A 139 -11.71 -25.48 11.16
CA CYS A 139 -10.52 -26.21 11.58
C CYS A 139 -10.64 -26.67 13.06
N PRO A 140 -10.81 -27.96 13.35
CA PRO A 140 -11.08 -28.42 14.72
C PRO A 140 -9.85 -28.35 15.64
N ASN A 141 -8.64 -28.24 15.08
CA ASN A 141 -7.39 -28.11 15.82
C ASN A 141 -6.95 -26.67 16.04
N CYS A 142 -7.59 -25.69 15.37
CA CYS A 142 -7.21 -24.29 15.42
C CYS A 142 -7.44 -23.63 16.79
N PRO A 143 -8.41 -24.01 17.61
CA PRO A 143 -8.60 -23.51 18.98
C PRO A 143 -7.35 -23.65 19.88
N ARG A 144 -6.54 -24.67 19.67
CA ARG A 144 -5.30 -24.86 20.43
C ARG A 144 -4.32 -23.69 20.22
N LEU A 145 -4.09 -23.26 18.97
CA LEU A 145 -3.23 -22.11 18.68
C LEU A 145 -3.86 -20.80 19.17
N MET A 146 -5.18 -20.63 18.98
CA MET A 146 -5.89 -19.45 19.50
C MET A 146 -5.67 -19.29 21.01
N THR A 147 -5.72 -20.38 21.78
CA THR A 147 -5.47 -20.36 23.23
C THR A 147 -4.05 -19.94 23.56
N GLN A 148 -3.05 -20.43 22.85
CA GLN A 148 -1.66 -20.04 23.06
C GLN A 148 -1.39 -18.57 22.70
N LEU A 149 -1.98 -18.08 21.60
CA LEU A 149 -1.88 -16.67 21.21
C LEU A 149 -2.56 -15.75 22.23
N ARG A 150 -3.70 -16.17 22.82
CA ARG A 150 -4.34 -15.44 23.90
C ARG A 150 -3.45 -15.35 25.14
N TYR A 151 -2.87 -16.48 25.60
CA TYR A 151 -1.93 -16.46 26.72
C TYR A 151 -0.70 -15.58 26.44
N LEU A 152 -0.29 -15.51 25.18
CA LEU A 152 0.81 -14.65 24.77
C LEU A 152 0.41 -13.16 24.81
N SER A 153 -0.82 -12.83 24.38
CA SER A 153 -1.34 -11.46 24.41
C SER A 153 -1.59 -10.93 25.82
N ASP A 154 -1.94 -11.82 26.75
CA ASP A 154 -2.16 -11.48 28.16
C ASP A 154 -0.82 -11.31 28.93
N ASP A 155 0.31 -11.75 28.36
CA ASP A 155 1.64 -11.69 28.96
C ASP A 155 2.35 -10.38 28.60
N GLN A 156 2.48 -9.47 29.55
CA GLN A 156 3.12 -8.16 29.38
C GLN A 156 4.59 -8.23 28.92
N SER A 157 5.26 -9.36 29.12
CA SER A 157 6.64 -9.57 28.67
C SER A 157 6.73 -9.85 27.17
N TYR A 158 5.60 -10.20 26.53
CA TYR A 158 5.54 -10.59 25.13
C TYR A 158 4.62 -9.71 24.27
N ASN A 159 3.48 -9.23 24.79
CA ASN A 159 2.48 -8.52 24.00
C ASN A 159 3.00 -7.23 23.32
N THR A 160 4.16 -6.73 23.77
CA THR A 160 4.86 -5.60 23.17
C THR A 160 5.93 -6.01 22.16
N LYS A 161 6.12 -7.29 21.86
CA LYS A 161 7.16 -7.78 20.96
C LYS A 161 6.63 -8.09 19.54
N TYR A 162 5.32 -8.21 19.36
CA TYR A 162 4.73 -8.67 18.10
C TYR A 162 3.39 -8.02 17.80
N HIS A 163 2.97 -8.14 16.53
CA HIS A 163 1.59 -8.01 16.10
C HIS A 163 1.12 -9.35 15.51
N HIS A 164 -0.17 -9.64 15.68
CA HIS A 164 -0.77 -10.88 15.21
C HIS A 164 -1.70 -10.61 14.04
N VAL A 165 -1.67 -11.50 13.02
CA VAL A 165 -2.61 -11.54 11.89
C VAL A 165 -3.17 -12.95 11.76
N ALA A 166 -4.49 -13.08 11.65
CA ALA A 166 -5.19 -14.32 11.39
C ALA A 166 -5.58 -14.42 9.90
N SER A 167 -4.95 -15.35 9.19
CA SER A 167 -5.20 -15.63 7.77
C SER A 167 -6.15 -16.82 7.65
N HIS A 168 -7.44 -16.53 7.43
CA HIS A 168 -8.50 -17.54 7.32
C HIS A 168 -8.54 -18.10 5.90
N SER A 169 -7.90 -19.25 5.70
CA SER A 169 -7.72 -19.88 4.39
C SER A 169 -8.05 -21.38 4.37
N TYR A 170 -8.52 -21.93 5.51
CA TYR A 170 -8.83 -23.35 5.64
C TYR A 170 -9.96 -23.79 4.71
N ASN A 171 -11.05 -23.03 4.63
CA ASN A 171 -12.15 -23.25 3.71
C ASN A 171 -12.83 -21.93 3.27
N ALA A 172 -13.50 -21.97 2.13
CA ALA A 172 -14.12 -20.79 1.52
C ALA A 172 -15.50 -20.42 2.12
N SER A 173 -16.10 -21.26 2.97
CA SER A 173 -17.35 -20.95 3.68
C SER A 173 -17.13 -20.18 4.98
N ASP A 174 -15.88 -20.00 5.40
CA ASP A 174 -15.50 -19.21 6.56
C ASP A 174 -15.83 -17.73 6.34
N PRO A 175 -16.59 -17.06 7.24
CA PRO A 175 -16.91 -15.64 7.11
C PRO A 175 -15.67 -14.70 7.10
N ALA A 176 -14.55 -15.17 7.62
CA ALA A 176 -13.28 -14.45 7.60
C ALA A 176 -12.38 -14.84 6.41
N TYR A 177 -12.81 -15.75 5.56
CA TYR A 177 -12.05 -16.18 4.37
C TYR A 177 -11.86 -15.05 3.38
N THR A 178 -10.66 -14.99 2.79
CA THR A 178 -10.35 -14.13 1.64
C THR A 178 -9.41 -14.82 0.65
N SER A 179 -9.42 -14.38 -0.60
CA SER A 179 -8.47 -14.85 -1.62
C SER A 179 -7.02 -14.48 -1.26
N ASP A 180 -6.83 -13.37 -0.54
CA ASP A 180 -5.53 -12.93 -0.04
C ASP A 180 -4.99 -13.87 1.04
N ALA A 181 -5.83 -14.34 1.96
CA ALA A 181 -5.46 -15.36 2.93
C ALA A 181 -5.01 -16.66 2.24
N THR A 182 -5.71 -17.07 1.18
CA THR A 182 -5.29 -18.22 0.36
C THR A 182 -3.96 -17.97 -0.35
N SER A 183 -3.72 -16.76 -0.84
CA SER A 183 -2.46 -16.38 -1.50
C SER A 183 -1.29 -16.44 -0.52
N LEU A 184 -1.47 -15.99 0.73
CA LEU A 184 -0.48 -16.12 1.79
C LEU A 184 -0.19 -17.58 2.12
N SER A 185 -1.22 -18.41 2.32
CA SER A 185 -1.04 -19.84 2.62
C SER A 185 -0.25 -20.55 1.52
N LYS A 186 -0.53 -20.25 0.25
CA LYS A 186 0.25 -20.78 -0.89
C LYS A 186 1.69 -20.27 -0.90
N ASN A 187 1.90 -18.98 -0.56
CA ASN A 187 3.24 -18.38 -0.55
C ASN A 187 4.14 -19.00 0.50
N PHE A 188 3.59 -19.35 1.66
CA PHE A 188 4.33 -19.97 2.77
C PHE A 188 4.22 -21.48 2.81
N ASN A 189 3.70 -22.13 1.76
CA ASN A 189 3.58 -23.58 1.62
C ASN A 189 2.84 -24.25 2.79
N VAL A 190 1.80 -23.59 3.30
CA VAL A 190 0.97 -24.10 4.39
C VAL A 190 0.30 -25.43 3.95
N SER A 191 0.58 -26.51 4.66
CA SER A 191 0.11 -27.85 4.33
C SER A 191 -0.81 -28.46 5.38
N VAL A 192 -0.82 -27.90 6.59
CA VAL A 192 -1.68 -28.31 7.70
C VAL A 192 -2.22 -27.08 8.45
N TYR A 193 -3.29 -27.28 9.24
CA TYR A 193 -3.88 -26.22 10.05
C TYR A 193 -4.09 -26.68 11.49
N PRO A 194 -3.86 -25.81 12.49
CA PRO A 194 -3.32 -24.45 12.35
C PRO A 194 -1.83 -24.45 12.01
N TRP A 195 -1.34 -23.32 11.45
CA TRP A 195 0.05 -23.11 11.11
C TRP A 195 0.45 -21.68 11.52
N LEU A 196 1.61 -21.49 12.11
CA LEU A 196 2.11 -20.18 12.51
C LEU A 196 3.44 -19.90 11.80
N THR A 197 3.53 -18.76 11.11
CA THR A 197 4.77 -18.25 10.53
C THR A 197 5.21 -16.95 11.21
N TYR A 198 6.49 -16.62 11.09
CA TYR A 198 7.12 -15.45 11.70
C TYR A 198 7.73 -14.56 10.62
N ASP A 199 7.52 -13.24 10.72
CA ASP A 199 8.21 -12.20 9.96
C ASP A 199 8.29 -12.42 8.44
N LEU A 200 7.20 -12.91 7.83
CA LEU A 200 7.13 -13.24 6.39
C LEU A 200 8.19 -14.28 5.94
N THR A 201 8.69 -15.09 6.85
CA THR A 201 9.67 -16.14 6.54
C THR A 201 8.98 -17.49 6.31
N THR A 202 9.74 -18.46 5.81
CA THR A 202 9.29 -19.86 5.74
C THR A 202 9.46 -20.60 7.07
N SER A 203 9.99 -19.94 8.12
CA SER A 203 10.06 -20.47 9.46
C SER A 203 8.65 -20.59 10.05
N TYR A 204 8.31 -21.76 10.53
CA TYR A 204 6.97 -22.04 11.07
C TYR A 204 7.05 -22.79 12.39
N GLU A 205 5.94 -22.76 13.14
CA GLU A 205 5.77 -23.45 14.40
C GLU A 205 4.49 -24.29 14.35
N LEU A 206 4.60 -25.55 14.71
CA LEU A 206 3.48 -26.49 14.89
C LEU A 206 3.39 -26.97 16.34
N ASP A 207 4.47 -26.83 17.12
CA ASP A 207 4.48 -27.03 18.56
C ASP A 207 4.29 -25.68 19.28
N PHE A 208 3.02 -25.33 19.50
CA PHE A 208 2.64 -23.99 19.99
C PHE A 208 3.08 -23.71 21.42
N ASP A 209 3.56 -24.71 22.17
CA ASP A 209 4.19 -24.50 23.48
C ASP A 209 5.57 -23.81 23.37
N ASN A 210 6.19 -23.83 22.18
CA ASN A 210 7.48 -23.22 21.89
C ASN A 210 7.40 -21.77 21.37
N ILE A 211 6.22 -21.17 21.19
CA ILE A 211 6.06 -19.82 20.61
C ILE A 211 6.90 -18.78 21.35
N ARG A 212 6.92 -18.80 22.70
CA ARG A 212 7.73 -17.86 23.49
C ARG A 212 9.23 -18.01 23.20
N THR A 213 9.72 -19.23 23.15
CA THR A 213 11.12 -19.52 22.81
C THR A 213 11.49 -19.04 21.41
N SER A 214 10.58 -19.21 20.44
CA SER A 214 10.76 -18.72 19.07
C SER A 214 10.80 -17.20 19.01
N ILE A 215 9.91 -16.51 19.73
CA ILE A 215 9.93 -15.04 19.84
C ILE A 215 11.22 -14.55 20.48
N ASP A 216 11.65 -15.13 21.60
CA ASP A 216 12.88 -14.71 22.29
C ASP A 216 14.13 -14.90 21.42
N LYS A 217 14.13 -15.90 20.55
CA LYS A 217 15.22 -16.16 19.59
C LYS A 217 15.22 -15.19 18.41
N MET A 218 14.02 -14.78 17.92
CA MET A 218 13.87 -14.03 16.67
C MET A 218 13.71 -12.53 16.89
N HIS A 219 13.21 -12.09 18.06
CA HIS A 219 13.00 -10.68 18.35
C HIS A 219 14.33 -9.94 18.49
N LYS A 220 14.54 -8.90 17.68
CA LYS A 220 15.82 -8.19 17.55
C LYS A 220 15.99 -7.01 18.54
N GLY A 221 14.97 -6.68 19.33
CA GLY A 221 14.94 -5.52 20.22
C GLY A 221 14.86 -4.18 19.50
N SER A 222 15.58 -4.00 18.40
CA SER A 222 15.56 -2.78 17.58
C SER A 222 15.41 -3.09 16.10
N SER A 223 14.89 -2.12 15.34
CA SER A 223 14.67 -2.20 13.90
C SER A 223 15.42 -1.10 13.15
N SER A 224 15.78 -1.38 11.89
CA SER A 224 16.31 -0.40 10.96
C SER A 224 15.21 0.39 10.24
N ALA A 225 13.94 0.20 10.56
CA ALA A 225 12.81 0.90 9.96
C ALA A 225 11.76 1.27 11.01
N GLY A 226 11.32 2.53 11.00
CA GLY A 226 10.17 3.04 11.75
C GLY A 226 8.97 3.21 10.85
N ILE A 227 7.78 3.01 11.40
CA ILE A 227 6.50 3.18 10.70
C ILE A 227 5.63 4.13 11.52
N ALA A 228 5.07 5.15 10.87
CA ALA A 228 4.03 6.02 11.42
C ALA A 228 2.86 6.02 10.44
N ALA A 229 1.63 6.03 10.94
CA ALA A 229 0.45 5.96 10.11
C ALA A 229 -0.74 6.69 10.73
N VAL A 230 -1.71 7.00 9.90
CA VAL A 230 -3.07 7.41 10.28
C VAL A 230 -4.03 6.64 9.40
N VAL A 231 -5.14 6.17 9.98
CA VAL A 231 -6.17 5.37 9.29
C VAL A 231 -7.52 6.00 9.54
N ASP A 232 -8.31 6.15 8.48
CA ASP A 232 -9.68 6.64 8.51
C ASP A 232 -10.55 5.84 7.55
N CYS A 233 -11.87 5.94 7.65
CA CYS A 233 -12.80 5.30 6.71
C CYS A 233 -14.00 6.18 6.42
N ASP A 234 -14.62 5.93 5.28
CA ASP A 234 -15.96 6.38 4.95
C ASP A 234 -16.81 5.19 4.46
N GLU A 235 -17.97 5.48 3.88
CA GLU A 235 -18.87 4.47 3.31
C GLU A 235 -18.29 3.70 2.12
N ASN A 236 -17.23 4.22 1.49
CA ASN A 236 -16.62 3.66 0.27
C ASN A 236 -15.37 2.84 0.57
N GLY A 237 -14.72 3.03 1.71
CA GLY A 237 -13.50 2.30 2.01
C GLY A 237 -12.74 2.71 3.25
N VAL A 238 -11.62 2.06 3.44
CA VAL A 238 -10.61 2.37 4.46
C VAL A 238 -9.41 3.02 3.79
N TYR A 239 -8.97 4.13 4.33
CA TYR A 239 -7.87 4.93 3.80
C TYR A 239 -6.79 5.08 4.84
N ALA A 240 -5.55 5.07 4.41
CA ALA A 240 -4.44 5.33 5.31
C ALA A 240 -3.38 6.20 4.63
N ASN A 241 -2.77 7.07 5.42
CA ASN A 241 -1.50 7.68 5.09
C ASN A 241 -0.43 7.01 5.96
N VAL A 242 0.61 6.50 5.33
CA VAL A 242 1.67 5.78 6.03
C VAL A 242 3.03 6.34 5.65
N ARG A 243 3.91 6.46 6.65
CA ARG A 243 5.29 6.93 6.48
C ARG A 243 6.28 5.92 7.01
N LEU A 244 7.21 5.51 6.16
CA LEU A 244 8.37 4.73 6.53
C LEU A 244 9.58 5.67 6.72
N LYS A 245 10.28 5.53 7.86
CA LYS A 245 11.55 6.21 8.13
C LYS A 245 12.66 5.18 8.23
N ALA A 246 13.73 5.39 7.46
CA ALA A 246 14.87 4.49 7.44
C ALA A 246 15.85 4.81 8.59
N GLY A 247 16.10 3.86 9.48
CA GLY A 247 17.15 3.95 10.50
C GLY A 247 18.54 3.67 9.92
N LYS A 248 18.62 3.02 8.76
CA LYS A 248 19.85 2.74 8.00
C LYS A 248 19.60 2.98 6.53
N ALA A 249 20.65 3.37 5.79
CA ALA A 249 20.57 3.43 4.33
C ALA A 249 20.30 2.05 3.74
N GLY A 250 19.46 1.97 2.69
CA GLY A 250 19.07 0.71 2.06
C GLY A 250 17.87 0.87 1.15
N LYS A 251 17.40 -0.23 0.61
CA LYS A 251 16.18 -0.29 -0.22
C LYS A 251 15.03 -0.89 0.58
N TYR A 252 13.91 -0.21 0.54
CA TYR A 252 12.75 -0.56 1.37
C TYR A 252 11.49 -0.79 0.53
N ARG A 253 10.66 -1.68 1.05
CA ARG A 253 9.27 -1.88 0.64
C ARG A 253 8.37 -1.62 1.85
N LEU A 254 7.12 -1.27 1.60
CA LEU A 254 6.11 -1.13 2.65
C LEU A 254 4.81 -1.78 2.21
N ALA A 255 4.41 -2.84 2.92
CA ALA A 255 3.12 -3.49 2.73
C ALA A 255 2.07 -2.86 3.67
N ALA A 256 0.82 -2.86 3.22
CA ALA A 256 -0.34 -2.49 4.02
C ALA A 256 -1.40 -3.58 3.88
N TRP A 257 -1.88 -4.12 5.00
CA TRP A 257 -2.91 -5.15 5.03
C TRP A 257 -4.08 -4.70 5.90
N LEU A 258 -5.28 -4.77 5.34
CA LEU A 258 -6.52 -4.50 6.05
C LEU A 258 -6.88 -5.70 6.91
N LEU A 259 -7.12 -5.47 8.18
CA LEU A 259 -7.59 -6.45 9.15
C LEU A 259 -8.96 -6.05 9.67
N GLU A 260 -9.78 -7.02 10.05
CA GLU A 260 -11.05 -6.80 10.74
C GLU A 260 -11.11 -7.62 12.03
N ASP A 261 -11.62 -6.97 13.06
CA ASP A 261 -11.88 -7.57 14.37
C ASP A 261 -13.35 -7.93 14.54
N ASN A 262 -13.65 -8.68 15.60
CA ASN A 262 -15.01 -8.97 16.06
C ASN A 262 -15.87 -9.72 15.03
N ILE A 263 -15.24 -10.58 14.19
CA ILE A 263 -15.99 -11.45 13.28
C ILE A 263 -16.55 -12.62 14.08
N ARG A 264 -17.88 -12.70 14.16
CA ARG A 264 -18.57 -13.72 14.95
C ARG A 264 -18.94 -14.92 14.07
N ALA A 265 -18.32 -16.05 14.36
CA ALA A 265 -18.59 -17.33 13.69
C ALA A 265 -18.26 -18.49 14.63
N ALA A 266 -19.04 -19.55 14.57
CA ALA A 266 -18.77 -20.76 15.35
C ALA A 266 -17.43 -21.38 14.94
N GLN A 267 -16.55 -21.58 15.92
CA GLN A 267 -15.28 -22.24 15.73
C GLN A 267 -15.41 -23.74 16.00
N SER A 268 -15.11 -24.57 15.01
CA SER A 268 -15.07 -26.03 15.21
C SER A 268 -14.01 -26.39 16.27
N GLY A 269 -14.37 -27.25 17.22
CA GLY A 269 -13.49 -27.66 18.30
C GLY A 269 -13.25 -26.60 19.37
N ALA A 270 -14.05 -25.54 19.42
CA ALA A 270 -13.94 -24.52 20.47
C ALA A 270 -14.23 -25.08 21.85
N ASP A 271 -13.32 -24.78 22.80
CA ASP A 271 -13.48 -25.13 24.23
C ASP A 271 -14.12 -23.98 25.03
N ALA A 272 -14.14 -22.78 24.50
CA ALA A 272 -14.64 -21.57 25.14
C ALA A 272 -15.33 -20.62 24.16
N SER A 273 -16.36 -19.89 24.63
CA SER A 273 -17.18 -19.00 23.78
C SER A 273 -16.42 -17.87 23.12
N TRP A 274 -15.32 -17.38 23.71
CA TRP A 274 -14.48 -16.34 23.12
C TRP A 274 -13.80 -16.78 21.81
N GLN A 275 -13.59 -18.09 21.59
CA GLN A 275 -13.02 -18.63 20.36
C GLN A 275 -13.98 -18.52 19.15
N ASN A 276 -15.24 -18.15 19.38
CA ASN A 276 -16.22 -17.85 18.35
C ASN A 276 -16.19 -16.36 17.93
N VAL A 277 -15.20 -15.60 18.41
CA VAL A 277 -14.95 -14.21 17.99
C VAL A 277 -13.54 -14.16 17.41
N HIS A 278 -13.45 -13.83 16.15
CA HIS A 278 -12.19 -13.83 15.41
C HIS A 278 -11.68 -12.41 15.28
N GLU A 279 -10.43 -12.21 15.69
CA GLU A 279 -9.74 -10.93 15.74
C GLU A 279 -8.55 -10.93 14.79
N ASN A 280 -8.14 -9.74 14.33
CA ASN A 280 -7.01 -9.55 13.43
C ASN A 280 -7.16 -10.33 12.10
N CYS A 281 -8.39 -10.55 11.64
CA CYS A 281 -8.64 -11.32 10.43
C CYS A 281 -8.23 -10.55 9.19
N LEU A 282 -7.35 -11.13 8.37
CA LEU A 282 -6.92 -10.52 7.11
C LEU A 282 -8.10 -10.41 6.15
N ARG A 283 -8.38 -9.16 5.71
CA ARG A 283 -9.41 -8.86 4.71
C ARG A 283 -8.83 -8.60 3.34
N SER A 284 -7.85 -7.72 3.24
CA SER A 284 -7.25 -7.35 1.95
C SER A 284 -5.78 -6.98 2.12
N MET A 285 -5.01 -7.15 1.05
CA MET A 285 -3.61 -6.71 0.94
C MET A 285 -3.49 -5.71 -0.20
N TYR A 286 -2.94 -4.52 0.08
CA TYR A 286 -2.74 -3.47 -0.91
C TYR A 286 -1.61 -3.81 -1.88
N GLY A 287 -1.83 -3.58 -3.18
CA GLY A 287 -0.85 -3.75 -4.24
C GLY A 287 -1.44 -4.31 -5.53
N GLU A 288 -0.78 -4.03 -6.65
CA GLU A 288 -1.22 -4.42 -8.00
C GLU A 288 -0.94 -5.90 -8.32
N ASN A 289 0.12 -6.44 -7.75
CA ASN A 289 0.59 -7.80 -8.02
C ASN A 289 0.89 -8.57 -6.72
N LYS A 290 1.07 -9.89 -6.84
CA LYS A 290 1.31 -10.77 -5.69
C LYS A 290 2.48 -10.32 -4.80
N THR A 291 3.57 -9.87 -5.39
CA THR A 291 4.76 -9.43 -4.62
C THR A 291 4.46 -8.18 -3.81
N GLU A 292 3.78 -7.21 -4.40
CA GLU A 292 3.39 -5.99 -3.70
C GLU A 292 2.36 -6.25 -2.61
N ARG A 293 1.40 -7.11 -2.88
CA ARG A 293 0.37 -7.48 -1.88
C ARG A 293 1.00 -8.12 -0.65
N ILE A 294 1.97 -9.00 -0.80
CA ILE A 294 2.62 -9.71 0.32
C ILE A 294 3.74 -8.88 0.95
N TYR A 295 4.65 -8.35 0.13
CA TYR A 295 5.89 -7.71 0.60
C TYR A 295 5.89 -6.19 0.46
N GLY A 296 4.82 -5.60 -0.05
CA GLY A 296 4.61 -4.17 -0.16
C GLY A 296 5.14 -3.53 -1.45
N LYS A 297 4.70 -2.28 -1.66
CA LYS A 297 5.17 -1.41 -2.75
C LYS A 297 6.66 -1.12 -2.56
N ASN A 298 7.42 -1.15 -3.66
CA ASN A 298 8.84 -0.81 -3.63
C ASN A 298 9.01 0.71 -3.54
N LEU A 299 9.59 1.21 -2.46
CA LEU A 299 9.82 2.63 -2.21
C LEU A 299 11.21 3.10 -2.67
N GLY A 300 12.03 2.17 -3.20
CA GLY A 300 13.39 2.46 -3.68
C GLY A 300 14.40 2.67 -2.57
N GLU A 301 15.44 3.44 -2.90
CA GLU A 301 16.55 3.72 -1.98
C GLU A 301 16.20 4.81 -0.98
N PHE A 302 16.74 4.65 0.24
CA PHE A 302 16.67 5.61 1.34
C PHE A 302 18.07 5.86 1.90
N LYS A 303 18.32 7.09 2.28
CA LYS A 303 19.43 7.43 3.20
C LYS A 303 19.00 7.16 4.64
N ALA A 304 19.96 7.00 5.55
CA ALA A 304 19.64 6.97 6.98
C ALA A 304 18.94 8.27 7.41
N GLY A 305 17.84 8.15 8.15
CA GLY A 305 16.98 9.27 8.57
C GLY A 305 15.99 9.75 7.51
N GLU A 306 16.07 9.27 6.26
CA GLU A 306 15.10 9.65 5.22
C GLU A 306 13.74 9.00 5.47
N SER A 307 12.68 9.76 5.20
CA SER A 307 11.28 9.32 5.29
C SER A 307 10.60 9.44 3.94
N LYS A 308 9.71 8.49 3.63
CA LYS A 308 8.76 8.60 2.50
C LYS A 308 7.38 8.19 2.97
N SER A 309 6.36 8.91 2.52
CA SER A 309 4.96 8.60 2.80
C SER A 309 4.19 8.37 1.51
N PHE A 310 3.12 7.60 1.62
CA PHE A 310 2.15 7.41 0.54
C PHE A 310 0.78 7.04 1.12
N LEU A 311 -0.24 7.26 0.31
CA LEU A 311 -1.61 6.90 0.63
C LEU A 311 -1.92 5.49 0.14
N VAL A 312 -2.76 4.79 0.88
CA VAL A 312 -3.35 3.51 0.48
C VAL A 312 -4.86 3.56 0.67
N ALA A 313 -5.58 2.82 -0.15
CA ALA A 313 -7.03 2.68 -0.04
C ALA A 313 -7.44 1.21 -0.18
N PHE A 314 -8.41 0.81 0.63
CA PHE A 314 -9.03 -0.51 0.56
C PHE A 314 -10.52 -0.33 0.33
N ASP A 315 -11.10 -1.13 -0.56
CA ASP A 315 -12.54 -1.23 -0.69
C ASP A 315 -13.12 -2.02 0.48
N LEU A 316 -14.28 -1.60 0.97
CA LEU A 316 -15.05 -2.37 1.93
C LEU A 316 -16.00 -3.29 1.17
N GLU A 317 -15.75 -4.60 1.23
CA GLU A 317 -16.66 -5.58 0.67
C GLU A 317 -17.93 -5.70 1.52
N SER A 318 -19.03 -6.15 0.87
CA SER A 318 -20.31 -6.33 1.57
C SER A 318 -20.16 -7.27 2.78
N GLY A 319 -20.58 -6.77 3.94
CA GLY A 319 -20.51 -7.48 5.21
C GLY A 319 -19.27 -7.18 6.05
N TRP A 320 -18.26 -6.47 5.52
CA TRP A 320 -17.16 -5.96 6.33
C TRP A 320 -17.60 -4.69 7.07
N LYS A 321 -17.08 -4.51 8.27
CA LYS A 321 -17.43 -3.37 9.14
C LYS A 321 -16.23 -2.46 9.28
N GLY A 322 -16.28 -1.31 8.60
CA GLY A 322 -15.19 -0.33 8.61
C GLY A 322 -14.76 0.05 10.03
N GLU A 323 -15.73 0.21 10.94
CA GLU A 323 -15.48 0.55 12.36
C GLU A 323 -14.70 -0.53 13.14
N ASN A 324 -14.70 -1.78 12.67
CA ASN A 324 -13.93 -2.89 13.25
C ASN A 324 -12.59 -3.11 12.52
N CYS A 325 -12.30 -2.31 11.50
CA CYS A 325 -11.08 -2.46 10.73
C CYS A 325 -9.88 -1.77 11.39
N LYS A 326 -8.72 -2.20 11.01
CA LYS A 326 -7.41 -1.60 11.30
C LYS A 326 -6.45 -1.98 10.19
N VAL A 327 -5.35 -1.25 10.06
CA VAL A 327 -4.35 -1.58 9.05
C VAL A 327 -3.04 -1.95 9.73
N ILE A 328 -2.45 -3.08 9.33
CA ILE A 328 -1.08 -3.42 9.67
C ILE A 328 -0.16 -3.05 8.51
N PHE A 329 0.93 -2.39 8.84
CA PHE A 329 1.98 -1.99 7.91
C PHE A 329 3.24 -2.78 8.20
N LEU A 330 3.90 -3.28 7.13
CA LEU A 330 5.10 -4.11 7.23
C LEU A 330 6.23 -3.46 6.46
N ALA A 331 7.29 -3.04 7.15
CA ALA A 331 8.52 -2.58 6.53
C ALA A 331 9.38 -3.78 6.13
N VAL A 332 9.77 -3.86 4.87
CA VAL A 332 10.45 -5.00 4.28
C VAL A 332 11.70 -4.54 3.52
N ASN A 333 12.78 -5.27 3.65
CA ASN A 333 13.99 -5.06 2.84
C ASN A 333 13.71 -5.45 1.38
N ALA A 334 13.96 -4.54 0.43
CA ALA A 334 13.63 -4.78 -0.97
C ALA A 334 14.58 -5.76 -1.68
N ASP A 335 15.79 -5.97 -1.17
CA ASP A 335 16.78 -6.83 -1.81
C ASP A 335 16.59 -8.33 -1.45
N ASN A 336 16.09 -8.63 -0.24
CA ASN A 336 15.98 -10.02 0.26
C ASN A 336 14.61 -10.39 0.82
N TYR A 337 13.64 -9.45 0.82
CA TYR A 337 12.29 -9.62 1.37
C TYR A 337 12.21 -9.92 2.87
N GLU A 338 13.28 -9.64 3.62
CA GLU A 338 13.27 -9.74 5.07
C GLU A 338 12.35 -8.67 5.67
N MET A 339 11.40 -9.08 6.51
CA MET A 339 10.60 -8.13 7.29
C MET A 339 11.48 -7.49 8.37
N LEU A 340 11.46 -6.17 8.44
CA LEU A 340 12.28 -5.38 9.33
C LEU A 340 11.50 -4.88 10.55
N ASN A 341 10.22 -4.57 10.37
CA ASN A 341 9.33 -4.07 11.41
C ASN A 341 7.87 -4.14 10.97
N CYS A 342 6.96 -4.05 11.93
CA CYS A 342 5.55 -3.80 11.64
C CYS A 342 4.91 -2.86 12.66
N ALA A 343 3.80 -2.23 12.25
CA ALA A 343 2.98 -1.38 13.11
C ALA A 343 1.50 -1.58 12.76
N VAL A 344 0.63 -1.53 13.76
CA VAL A 344 -0.83 -1.57 13.57
C VAL A 344 -1.41 -0.21 13.91
N CYS A 345 -2.23 0.32 13.02
CA CYS A 345 -2.99 1.55 13.26
C CYS A 345 -4.49 1.21 13.28
N PRO A 346 -5.18 1.40 14.41
CA PRO A 346 -6.63 1.23 14.51
C PRO A 346 -7.38 2.27 13.67
N MET A 347 -8.66 1.97 13.40
CA MET A 347 -9.55 2.88 12.69
C MET A 347 -9.78 4.16 13.49
N GLY A 348 -9.72 5.30 12.80
CA GLY A 348 -9.91 6.64 13.39
C GLY A 348 -8.75 7.09 14.27
N GLU A 349 -7.60 6.40 14.23
CA GLU A 349 -6.43 6.70 15.05
C GLU A 349 -5.19 7.02 14.22
N SER A 350 -4.18 7.57 14.89
CA SER A 350 -2.84 7.72 14.35
C SER A 350 -1.81 7.08 15.27
N VAL A 351 -0.76 6.52 14.70
CA VAL A 351 0.37 5.94 15.42
C VAL A 351 1.68 6.58 14.96
N GLY A 352 2.49 7.01 15.93
CA GLY A 352 3.83 7.50 15.68
C GLY A 352 4.85 6.37 15.61
N TYR A 353 6.10 6.74 15.36
CA TYR A 353 7.21 5.78 15.45
C TYR A 353 7.36 5.25 16.88
N GLU A 354 7.50 3.95 17.03
CA GLU A 354 7.89 3.37 18.31
C GLU A 354 9.42 3.37 18.43
N TYR A 355 9.95 4.02 19.46
CA TYR A 355 11.37 4.08 19.72
C TYR A 355 11.79 3.14 20.87
N VAL A 356 13.03 2.67 20.81
CA VAL A 356 13.64 1.92 21.91
C VAL A 356 13.67 2.78 23.17
N LYS A 357 13.22 2.20 24.30
CA LYS A 357 13.15 2.89 25.60
C LYS A 357 14.52 2.97 26.26
#